data_35793927147e44cbe545daa79cc7ba4c
#
_entry.id   35793927147e44cbe545daa79cc7ba4c
#
_cell.length_a   1.000
_cell.length_b   1.000
_cell.length_c   1.000
_cell.angle_alpha   90.00
_cell.angle_beta   90.00
_cell.angle_gamma   90.00
#
_symmetry.space_group_name_H-M   'P 1'
#
loop_
_entity.id
_entity.type
_entity.pdbx_description
1 polymer ?
#
loop_
_entity_poly.entity_id
_entity_poly.type
_entity_poly.pdbx_seq_one_letter_code
_entity_poly.pdbx_strand_id
1 'polypeptide(L)'
;QYYDAGDADSLIVWFHGNGEGDYKGSQNNVAQLLANRGTVAWATDEAQEIFGKAHVMSFQAPDTWYYAQKDGLLEKAYNEIQDVISKKGIDPKKVYVSGCSAGGYMTTRMLIKYPNLFKAAMINCPALDVATKRGGETPTDEELASLKNSPTAIWLVQGATDGTVNTEDCSKRLFKALTDGQELVESRHEQALDSDFTTTETKDGKYKIS
;
A
#
# COMPACT_ATOMS: atom_id res chain seq x y z
N GLN A 1 4.40 -13.90 5.68
CA GLN A 1 4.60 -13.85 7.14
C GLN A 1 3.36 -13.29 7.81
N TYR A 2 3.17 -13.63 9.07
CA TYR A 2 1.96 -13.28 9.80
C TYR A 2 2.27 -12.98 11.27
N TYR A 3 1.77 -11.84 11.76
CA TYR A 3 1.75 -11.49 13.17
C TYR A 3 0.33 -11.72 13.70
N ASP A 4 0.21 -12.55 14.71
CA ASP A 4 -1.06 -12.88 15.36
C ASP A 4 -1.30 -11.97 16.57
N ALA A 5 -2.27 -11.10 16.48
CA ALA A 5 -2.66 -10.18 17.54
C ALA A 5 -3.72 -10.77 18.51
N GLY A 6 -3.92 -12.08 18.49
CA GLY A 6 -4.90 -12.76 19.35
C GLY A 6 -6.34 -12.50 18.92
N ASP A 7 -7.15 -11.93 19.81
CA ASP A 7 -8.58 -11.69 19.58
C ASP A 7 -8.89 -10.44 18.74
N ALA A 8 -7.91 -9.99 17.90
CA ALA A 8 -8.11 -8.86 17.02
C ALA A 8 -9.07 -9.18 15.86
N ASP A 9 -9.88 -8.21 15.46
CA ASP A 9 -10.81 -8.32 14.33
C ASP A 9 -10.39 -7.47 13.13
N SER A 10 -9.16 -6.94 13.14
CA SER A 10 -8.60 -6.08 12.11
C SER A 10 -7.38 -6.75 11.45
N LEU A 11 -7.16 -6.46 10.17
CA LEU A 11 -6.03 -6.97 9.40
C LEU A 11 -5.32 -5.84 8.66
N ILE A 12 -3.99 -5.79 8.80
CA ILE A 12 -3.12 -4.94 8.00
C ILE A 12 -2.32 -5.83 7.04
N VAL A 13 -2.40 -5.52 5.75
CA VAL A 13 -1.67 -6.21 4.69
C VAL A 13 -0.51 -5.35 4.23
N TRP A 14 0.67 -5.94 4.10
CA TRP A 14 1.88 -5.26 3.64
C TRP A 14 2.45 -5.90 2.37
N PHE A 15 2.81 -5.05 1.39
CA PHE A 15 3.57 -5.43 0.20
C PHE A 15 4.94 -4.72 0.20
N HIS A 16 6.01 -5.49 0.16
CA HIS A 16 7.40 -5.01 0.23
C HIS A 16 7.86 -4.26 -1.04
N GLY A 17 8.98 -3.55 -0.94
CA GLY A 17 9.65 -2.88 -2.06
C GLY A 17 10.37 -3.86 -3.01
N ASN A 18 10.91 -3.30 -4.11
CA ASN A 18 11.69 -4.09 -5.05
C ASN A 18 13.02 -4.54 -4.41
N GLY A 19 13.45 -5.76 -4.71
CA GLY A 19 14.69 -6.35 -4.16
C GLY A 19 14.50 -7.09 -2.83
N GLU A 20 13.29 -7.08 -2.27
CA GLU A 20 12.92 -7.79 -1.05
C GLU A 20 12.16 -9.10 -1.34
N GLY A 21 11.91 -9.40 -2.62
CA GLY A 21 11.30 -10.63 -3.09
C GLY A 21 12.19 -11.85 -2.93
N ASP A 22 11.63 -13.01 -3.18
CA ASP A 22 12.34 -14.30 -3.15
C ASP A 22 13.13 -14.53 -4.45
N TYR A 23 14.13 -13.67 -4.67
CA TYR A 23 14.91 -13.73 -5.88
C TYR A 23 15.62 -15.09 -6.02
N LYS A 24 15.30 -15.80 -7.10
CA LYS A 24 15.84 -17.13 -7.45
C LYS A 24 15.64 -18.21 -6.38
N GLY A 25 14.52 -18.14 -5.63
CA GLY A 25 14.21 -19.14 -4.61
C GLY A 25 15.14 -19.08 -3.37
N SER A 26 15.69 -17.91 -3.08
CA SER A 26 16.53 -17.70 -1.88
C SER A 26 15.77 -17.86 -0.58
N GLN A 27 14.44 -17.79 -0.61
CA GLN A 27 13.52 -17.84 0.53
C GLN A 27 13.91 -16.89 1.66
N ASN A 28 14.47 -15.73 1.31
CA ASN A 28 14.96 -14.76 2.27
C ASN A 28 13.82 -13.88 2.81
N ASN A 29 12.92 -14.50 3.57
CA ASN A 29 11.78 -13.82 4.19
C ASN A 29 12.20 -12.75 5.23
N VAL A 30 13.42 -12.80 5.74
CA VAL A 30 13.92 -11.82 6.71
C VAL A 30 14.21 -10.48 6.05
N ALA A 31 14.65 -10.47 4.78
CA ALA A 31 15.00 -9.23 4.08
C ALA A 31 13.82 -8.25 4.03
N GLN A 32 12.60 -8.71 3.73
CA GLN A 32 11.42 -7.85 3.70
C GLN A 32 11.01 -7.31 5.07
N LEU A 33 11.38 -7.98 6.16
CA LEU A 33 11.09 -7.51 7.52
C LEU A 33 12.04 -6.38 7.93
N LEU A 34 13.29 -6.45 7.49
CA LEU A 34 14.35 -5.55 7.93
C LEU A 34 14.50 -4.32 7.03
N ALA A 35 14.33 -4.46 5.71
CA ALA A 35 14.65 -3.40 4.75
C ALA A 35 13.78 -2.16 4.96
N ASN A 36 12.47 -2.27 4.85
CA ASN A 36 11.54 -1.15 5.05
C ASN A 36 10.76 -1.25 6.37
N ARG A 37 11.03 -2.28 7.17
CA ARG A 37 10.34 -2.54 8.45
C ARG A 37 8.81 -2.59 8.35
N GLY A 38 8.26 -2.69 7.14
CA GLY A 38 6.83 -2.55 6.91
C GLY A 38 5.96 -3.50 7.72
N THR A 39 6.34 -4.78 7.81
CA THR A 39 5.65 -5.75 8.67
C THR A 39 5.87 -5.46 10.13
N VAL A 40 7.12 -5.22 10.50
CA VAL A 40 7.54 -5.03 11.90
C VAL A 40 6.97 -3.74 12.47
N ALA A 41 6.92 -2.66 11.67
CA ALA A 41 6.39 -1.38 12.10
C ALA A 41 4.93 -1.47 12.54
N TRP A 42 4.11 -2.24 11.83
CA TRP A 42 2.70 -2.46 12.17
C TRP A 42 2.49 -3.38 13.37
N ALA A 43 3.49 -4.18 13.74
CA ALA A 43 3.44 -5.09 14.88
C ALA A 43 4.04 -4.49 16.17
N THR A 44 4.48 -3.22 16.15
CA THR A 44 4.96 -2.54 17.38
C THR A 44 3.81 -2.22 18.33
N ASP A 45 4.10 -2.08 19.61
CA ASP A 45 3.10 -1.77 20.63
C ASP A 45 2.38 -0.45 20.30
N GLU A 46 3.10 0.57 19.82
CA GLU A 46 2.55 1.87 19.44
C GLU A 46 1.55 1.76 18.28
N ALA A 47 1.90 1.00 17.23
CA ALA A 47 1.00 0.80 16.09
C ALA A 47 -0.23 -0.03 16.52
N GLN A 48 -0.03 -1.05 17.32
CA GLN A 48 -1.11 -1.89 17.84
C GLN A 48 -2.06 -1.11 18.76
N GLU A 49 -1.57 -0.16 19.52
CA GLU A 49 -2.40 0.74 20.34
C GLU A 49 -3.28 1.63 19.47
N ILE A 50 -2.73 2.22 18.39
CA ILE A 50 -3.47 3.07 17.43
C ILE A 50 -4.60 2.30 16.76
N PHE A 51 -4.36 1.06 16.34
CA PHE A 51 -5.36 0.23 15.66
C PHE A 51 -6.32 -0.52 16.62
N GLY A 52 -6.06 -0.49 17.91
CA GLY A 52 -6.82 -1.27 18.88
C GLY A 52 -6.61 -2.78 18.76
N LYS A 53 -5.39 -3.19 18.37
CA LYS A 53 -4.92 -4.50 17.92
C LYS A 53 -5.34 -4.85 16.50
N ALA A 54 -4.38 -5.28 15.71
CA ALA A 54 -4.59 -5.75 14.36
C ALA A 54 -3.62 -6.89 14.02
N HIS A 55 -4.10 -7.91 13.36
CA HIS A 55 -3.23 -8.88 12.70
C HIS A 55 -2.42 -8.20 11.59
N VAL A 56 -1.20 -8.66 11.35
CA VAL A 56 -0.38 -8.14 10.24
C VAL A 56 0.02 -9.28 9.33
N MET A 57 -0.25 -9.13 8.04
CA MET A 57 0.07 -10.09 7.02
C MET A 57 0.99 -9.46 5.98
N SER A 58 2.14 -10.06 5.73
CA SER A 58 3.04 -9.62 4.67
C SER A 58 3.34 -10.72 3.67
N PHE A 59 3.27 -10.35 2.42
CA PHE A 59 3.57 -11.21 1.29
C PHE A 59 5.03 -11.02 0.85
N GLN A 60 5.61 -12.08 0.31
CA GLN A 60 6.85 -12.00 -0.44
C GLN A 60 6.61 -12.39 -1.89
N ALA A 61 6.98 -11.50 -2.82
CA ALA A 61 6.92 -11.81 -4.25
C ALA A 61 7.95 -12.90 -4.58
N PRO A 62 7.62 -13.84 -5.49
CA PRO A 62 8.60 -14.81 -5.97
C PRO A 62 9.81 -14.17 -6.66
N ASP A 63 9.64 -12.97 -7.22
CA ASP A 63 10.68 -12.12 -7.80
C ASP A 63 10.32 -10.65 -7.56
N THR A 64 9.38 -10.12 -8.32
CA THR A 64 8.94 -8.72 -8.22
C THR A 64 7.42 -8.59 -8.34
N TRP A 65 6.86 -7.56 -7.70
CA TRP A 65 5.42 -7.23 -7.85
C TRP A 65 5.06 -6.70 -9.23
N TYR A 66 6.02 -6.30 -10.07
CA TYR A 66 5.73 -5.83 -11.43
C TYR A 66 5.13 -6.93 -12.32
N TYR A 67 5.30 -8.21 -11.98
CA TYR A 67 4.67 -9.33 -12.66
C TYR A 67 3.30 -9.73 -12.06
N ALA A 68 2.74 -8.92 -11.18
CA ALA A 68 1.55 -9.27 -10.41
C ALA A 68 0.37 -9.73 -11.27
N GLN A 69 0.15 -9.09 -12.42
CA GLN A 69 -0.92 -9.46 -13.34
C GLN A 69 -0.56 -10.73 -14.13
N LYS A 70 0.63 -10.75 -14.72
CA LYS A 70 1.13 -11.86 -15.54
C LYS A 70 1.20 -13.18 -14.77
N ASP A 71 1.67 -13.15 -13.54
CA ASP A 71 1.91 -14.36 -12.73
C ASP A 71 0.75 -14.70 -11.78
N GLY A 72 -0.38 -13.99 -11.92
CA GLY A 72 -1.58 -14.22 -11.11
C GLY A 72 -1.38 -13.91 -9.63
N LEU A 73 -0.42 -13.01 -9.28
CA LEU A 73 -0.12 -12.70 -7.89
C LEU A 73 -1.24 -11.90 -7.22
N LEU A 74 -2.04 -11.15 -7.98
CA LEU A 74 -3.19 -10.42 -7.45
C LEU A 74 -4.25 -11.40 -6.90
N GLU A 75 -4.58 -12.45 -7.67
CA GLU A 75 -5.52 -13.48 -7.26
C GLU A 75 -5.01 -14.29 -6.09
N LYS A 76 -3.73 -14.65 -6.12
CA LYS A 76 -3.09 -15.38 -5.01
C LYS A 76 -3.15 -14.55 -3.71
N ALA A 77 -2.78 -13.28 -3.77
CA ALA A 77 -2.85 -12.39 -2.61
C ALA A 77 -4.30 -12.22 -2.12
N TYR A 78 -5.24 -12.03 -3.02
CA TYR A 78 -6.66 -11.92 -2.67
C TYR A 78 -7.16 -13.18 -1.95
N ASN A 79 -6.89 -14.36 -2.49
CA ASN A 79 -7.34 -15.62 -1.90
C ASN A 79 -6.75 -15.86 -0.51
N GLU A 80 -5.47 -15.57 -0.32
CA GLU A 80 -4.82 -15.68 0.99
C GLU A 80 -5.39 -14.67 2.01
N ILE A 81 -5.67 -13.44 1.58
CA ILE A 81 -6.32 -12.44 2.43
C ILE A 81 -7.72 -12.91 2.85
N GLN A 82 -8.53 -13.43 1.91
CA GLN A 82 -9.86 -13.94 2.21
C GLN A 82 -9.81 -15.16 3.14
N ASP A 83 -8.83 -16.03 2.97
CA ASP A 83 -8.61 -17.17 3.84
C ASP A 83 -8.29 -16.74 5.29
N VAL A 84 -7.41 -15.75 5.45
CA VAL A 84 -7.10 -15.18 6.78
C VAL A 84 -8.33 -14.49 7.39
N ILE A 85 -9.07 -13.68 6.62
CA ILE A 85 -10.31 -13.04 7.07
C ILE A 85 -11.27 -14.10 7.63
N SER A 86 -11.48 -15.18 6.89
CA SER A 86 -12.39 -16.26 7.29
C SER A 86 -11.89 -17.02 8.52
N LYS A 87 -10.61 -17.41 8.54
CA LYS A 87 -10.04 -18.24 9.61
C LYS A 87 -9.90 -17.51 10.94
N LYS A 88 -9.67 -16.20 10.89
CA LYS A 88 -9.42 -15.37 12.08
C LYS A 88 -10.65 -14.57 12.53
N GLY A 89 -11.75 -14.62 11.78
CA GLY A 89 -12.95 -13.85 12.10
C GLY A 89 -12.75 -12.34 11.96
N ILE A 90 -11.89 -11.92 10.99
CA ILE A 90 -11.64 -10.50 10.70
C ILE A 90 -12.92 -9.84 10.19
N ASP A 91 -13.24 -8.65 10.71
CA ASP A 91 -14.29 -7.81 10.14
C ASP A 91 -13.87 -7.35 8.73
N PRO A 92 -14.61 -7.71 7.65
CA PRO A 92 -14.28 -7.27 6.29
C PRO A 92 -14.19 -5.75 6.11
N LYS A 93 -14.77 -4.98 7.04
CA LYS A 93 -14.69 -3.51 7.07
C LYS A 93 -13.45 -2.98 7.79
N LYS A 94 -12.61 -3.85 8.32
CA LYS A 94 -11.38 -3.51 9.06
C LYS A 94 -10.15 -4.14 8.43
N VAL A 95 -10.12 -4.22 7.10
CA VAL A 95 -8.96 -4.69 6.34
C VAL A 95 -8.26 -3.48 5.73
N TYR A 96 -6.99 -3.34 6.03
CA TYR A 96 -6.14 -2.22 5.60
C TYR A 96 -4.99 -2.72 4.77
N VAL A 97 -4.44 -1.87 3.91
CA VAL A 97 -3.29 -2.25 3.07
C VAL A 97 -2.25 -1.14 3.04
N SER A 98 -0.99 -1.54 3.02
CA SER A 98 0.12 -0.65 2.78
C SER A 98 1.19 -1.33 1.91
N GLY A 99 1.99 -0.54 1.24
CA GLY A 99 3.09 -1.04 0.44
C GLY A 99 4.04 0.08 0.02
N CYS A 100 5.29 -0.28 -0.24
CA CYS A 100 6.35 0.66 -0.57
C CYS A 100 6.90 0.39 -1.97
N SER A 101 7.08 1.43 -2.81
CA SER A 101 7.71 1.33 -4.12
C SER A 101 7.01 0.31 -5.03
N ALA A 102 7.65 -0.80 -5.39
CA ALA A 102 7.01 -1.92 -6.09
C ALA A 102 5.80 -2.48 -5.32
N GLY A 103 5.85 -2.49 -3.98
CA GLY A 103 4.70 -2.83 -3.14
C GLY A 103 3.59 -1.79 -3.21
N GLY A 104 3.93 -0.51 -3.38
CA GLY A 104 2.97 0.55 -3.67
C GLY A 104 2.27 0.33 -5.02
N TYR A 105 3.01 -0.12 -6.04
CA TYR A 105 2.43 -0.58 -7.31
C TYR A 105 1.47 -1.75 -7.08
N MET A 106 1.89 -2.79 -6.35
CA MET A 106 1.03 -3.94 -6.04
C MET A 106 -0.24 -3.51 -5.30
N THR A 107 -0.11 -2.63 -4.30
CA THR A 107 -1.25 -2.06 -3.57
C THR A 107 -2.22 -1.37 -4.53
N THR A 108 -1.73 -0.52 -5.42
CA THR A 108 -2.55 0.18 -6.42
C THR A 108 -3.29 -0.81 -7.34
N ARG A 109 -2.61 -1.86 -7.81
CA ARG A 109 -3.22 -2.91 -8.63
C ARG A 109 -4.29 -3.71 -7.86
N MET A 110 -4.05 -4.00 -6.58
CA MET A 110 -5.05 -4.66 -5.72
C MET A 110 -6.30 -3.78 -5.57
N LEU A 111 -6.15 -2.47 -5.35
CA LEU A 111 -7.27 -1.54 -5.25
C LEU A 111 -8.09 -1.46 -6.55
N ILE A 112 -7.42 -1.45 -7.71
CA ILE A 112 -8.09 -1.43 -9.02
C ILE A 112 -8.90 -2.71 -9.22
N LYS A 113 -8.31 -3.87 -8.94
CA LYS A 113 -8.92 -5.17 -9.20
C LYS A 113 -9.98 -5.56 -8.17
N TYR A 114 -9.79 -5.17 -6.91
CA TYR A 114 -10.65 -5.53 -5.78
C TYR A 114 -11.08 -4.27 -5.00
N PRO A 115 -11.90 -3.40 -5.60
CA PRO A 115 -12.17 -2.05 -5.08
C PRO A 115 -12.89 -2.01 -3.72
N ASN A 116 -13.47 -3.12 -3.27
CA ASN A 116 -14.19 -3.23 -2.00
C ASN A 116 -13.45 -4.05 -0.93
N LEU A 117 -12.21 -4.45 -1.21
CA LEU A 117 -11.46 -5.32 -0.29
C LEU A 117 -10.93 -4.57 0.93
N PHE A 118 -10.48 -3.32 0.74
CA PHE A 118 -9.80 -2.58 1.79
C PHE A 118 -10.59 -1.37 2.26
N LYS A 119 -10.61 -1.16 3.57
CA LYS A 119 -11.18 0.03 4.20
C LYS A 119 -10.35 1.27 3.93
N ALA A 120 -9.03 1.14 4.05
CA ALA A 120 -8.08 2.20 3.74
C ALA A 120 -6.75 1.63 3.24
N ALA A 121 -6.03 2.49 2.50
CA ALA A 121 -4.70 2.19 1.97
C ALA A 121 -3.72 3.32 2.28
N MET A 122 -2.52 2.97 2.77
CA MET A 122 -1.38 3.88 2.83
C MET A 122 -0.35 3.43 1.81
N ILE A 123 -0.13 4.22 0.76
CA ILE A 123 0.70 3.84 -0.37
C ILE A 123 1.96 4.71 -0.37
N ASN A 124 3.11 4.09 -0.13
CA ASN A 124 4.38 4.78 -0.01
C ASN A 124 5.13 4.73 -1.35
N CYS A 125 5.46 5.90 -1.90
CA CYS A 125 6.20 6.08 -3.15
C CYS A 125 5.85 5.03 -4.23
N PRO A 126 4.59 4.90 -4.66
CA PRO A 126 4.18 3.85 -5.58
C PRO A 126 4.92 3.96 -6.93
N ALA A 127 5.67 2.93 -7.30
CA ALA A 127 6.48 2.92 -8.52
C ALA A 127 5.63 2.58 -9.77
N LEU A 128 4.69 3.44 -10.14
CA LEU A 128 3.71 3.17 -11.20
C LEU A 128 4.33 3.17 -12.59
N ASP A 129 5.22 4.12 -12.90
CA ASP A 129 5.85 4.26 -14.23
C ASP A 129 6.97 3.23 -14.47
N VAL A 130 7.68 2.82 -13.41
CA VAL A 130 8.76 1.83 -13.51
C VAL A 130 8.27 0.43 -13.82
N ALA A 131 7.00 0.13 -13.60
CA ALA A 131 6.41 -1.17 -13.88
C ALA A 131 6.62 -1.59 -15.34
N THR A 132 6.35 -0.72 -16.30
CA THR A 132 6.55 -0.99 -17.73
C THR A 132 8.01 -1.25 -18.07
N LYS A 133 8.94 -0.45 -17.53
CA LYS A 133 10.39 -0.62 -17.73
C LYS A 133 10.93 -1.93 -17.17
N ARG A 134 10.21 -2.53 -16.22
CA ARG A 134 10.58 -3.79 -15.57
C ARG A 134 9.71 -4.97 -15.98
N GLY A 135 8.96 -4.85 -17.08
CA GLY A 135 8.12 -5.91 -17.64
C GLY A 135 6.75 -6.05 -16.98
N GLY A 136 6.33 -5.05 -16.20
CA GLY A 136 4.98 -4.93 -15.68
C GLY A 136 4.11 -4.02 -16.55
N GLU A 137 2.90 -3.75 -16.08
CA GLU A 137 1.93 -2.88 -16.74
C GLU A 137 1.70 -1.63 -15.90
N THR A 138 2.03 -0.45 -16.43
CA THR A 138 1.67 0.82 -15.79
C THR A 138 0.15 0.99 -15.79
N PRO A 139 -0.48 1.32 -14.65
CA PRO A 139 -1.90 1.61 -14.63
C PRO A 139 -2.26 2.73 -15.60
N THR A 140 -3.36 2.57 -16.34
CA THR A 140 -3.88 3.64 -17.20
C THR A 140 -4.56 4.74 -16.38
N ASP A 141 -4.80 5.91 -16.99
CA ASP A 141 -5.49 7.00 -16.31
C ASP A 141 -6.95 6.63 -15.97
N GLU A 142 -7.59 5.82 -16.82
CA GLU A 142 -8.93 5.30 -16.59
C GLU A 142 -8.97 4.32 -15.41
N GLU A 143 -7.96 3.44 -15.30
CA GLU A 143 -7.81 2.53 -14.17
C GLU A 143 -7.60 3.32 -12.86
N LEU A 144 -6.73 4.32 -12.86
CA LEU A 144 -6.51 5.17 -11.69
C LEU A 144 -7.77 5.97 -11.32
N ALA A 145 -8.46 6.54 -12.30
CA ALA A 145 -9.71 7.29 -12.09
C ALA A 145 -10.84 6.39 -11.55
N SER A 146 -10.85 5.09 -11.90
CA SER A 146 -11.85 4.15 -11.39
C SER A 146 -11.85 4.00 -9.87
N LEU A 147 -10.71 4.28 -9.25
CA LEU A 147 -10.56 4.23 -7.79
C LEU A 147 -11.43 5.24 -7.03
N LYS A 148 -11.90 6.32 -7.68
CA LYS A 148 -12.90 7.23 -7.10
C LYS A 148 -14.20 6.53 -6.71
N ASN A 149 -14.55 5.47 -7.42
CA ASN A 149 -15.76 4.69 -7.18
C ASN A 149 -15.61 3.68 -6.02
N SER A 150 -14.39 3.49 -5.53
CA SER A 150 -14.11 2.62 -4.37
C SER A 150 -14.46 3.34 -3.05
N PRO A 151 -14.96 2.63 -2.03
CA PRO A 151 -15.13 3.18 -0.69
C PRO A 151 -13.80 3.39 0.05
N THR A 152 -12.69 2.90 -0.47
CA THR A 152 -11.38 2.92 0.18
C THR A 152 -10.84 4.35 0.33
N ALA A 153 -10.49 4.73 1.55
CA ALA A 153 -9.70 5.94 1.79
C ALA A 153 -8.23 5.69 1.40
N ILE A 154 -7.57 6.66 0.75
CA ILE A 154 -6.20 6.49 0.25
C ILE A 154 -5.32 7.62 0.74
N TRP A 155 -4.23 7.26 1.41
CA TRP A 155 -3.15 8.15 1.79
C TRP A 155 -1.88 7.79 1.01
N LEU A 156 -1.39 8.73 0.21
CA LEU A 156 -0.13 8.65 -0.51
C LEU A 156 0.97 9.33 0.31
N VAL A 157 2.11 8.66 0.46
CA VAL A 157 3.29 9.21 1.12
C VAL A 157 4.45 9.21 0.12
N GLN A 158 5.06 10.39 -0.11
CA GLN A 158 6.10 10.53 -1.13
C GLN A 158 7.17 11.51 -0.70
N GLY A 159 8.43 11.11 -0.76
CA GLY A 159 9.54 12.03 -0.58
C GLY A 159 9.63 13.05 -1.73
N ALA A 160 9.69 14.33 -1.42
CA ALA A 160 9.74 15.41 -2.42
C ALA A 160 10.96 15.31 -3.35
N THR A 161 12.04 14.73 -2.86
CA THR A 161 13.32 14.55 -3.59
C THR A 161 13.63 13.08 -3.89
N ASP A 162 12.60 12.24 -4.02
CA ASP A 162 12.80 10.83 -4.35
C ASP A 162 13.45 10.69 -5.72
N GLY A 163 14.71 10.23 -5.72
CA GLY A 163 15.49 10.03 -6.94
C GLY A 163 15.21 8.72 -7.66
N THR A 164 14.38 7.85 -7.10
CA THR A 164 14.08 6.52 -7.63
C THR A 164 12.70 6.45 -8.27
N VAL A 165 11.69 6.99 -7.60
CA VAL A 165 10.29 7.02 -8.05
C VAL A 165 9.91 8.45 -8.41
N ASN A 166 9.59 8.68 -9.68
CA ASN A 166 9.17 10.00 -10.14
C ASN A 166 7.84 10.39 -9.50
N THR A 167 7.87 11.45 -8.70
CA THR A 167 6.71 11.94 -7.96
C THR A 167 5.57 12.39 -8.89
N GLU A 168 5.89 13.07 -10.01
CA GLU A 168 4.88 13.60 -10.95
C GLU A 168 4.16 12.47 -11.68
N ASP A 169 4.92 11.48 -12.17
CA ASP A 169 4.36 10.38 -12.96
C ASP A 169 3.72 9.27 -12.12
N CYS A 170 3.95 9.28 -10.83
CA CYS A 170 3.47 8.25 -9.91
C CYS A 170 2.48 8.80 -8.88
N SER A 171 2.94 9.27 -7.72
CA SER A 171 2.07 9.66 -6.61
C SER A 171 1.17 10.83 -6.94
N LYS A 172 1.69 11.88 -7.57
CA LYS A 172 0.88 13.05 -7.96
C LYS A 172 -0.10 12.71 -9.08
N ARG A 173 0.31 11.88 -10.05
CA ARG A 173 -0.59 11.38 -11.09
C ARG A 173 -1.77 10.62 -10.49
N LEU A 174 -1.50 9.70 -9.54
CA LEU A 174 -2.53 8.97 -8.83
C LEU A 174 -3.42 9.92 -8.01
N PHE A 175 -2.82 10.82 -7.23
CA PHE A 175 -3.57 11.78 -6.42
C PHE A 175 -4.48 12.66 -7.29
N LYS A 176 -3.98 13.18 -8.41
CA LYS A 176 -4.76 13.96 -9.37
C LYS A 176 -5.95 13.14 -9.90
N ALA A 177 -5.73 11.87 -10.26
CA ALA A 177 -6.80 11.00 -10.74
C ALA A 177 -7.89 10.78 -9.67
N LEU A 178 -7.51 10.71 -8.39
CA LEU A 178 -8.45 10.55 -7.27
C LEU A 178 -9.23 11.83 -6.94
N THR A 179 -8.61 13.00 -7.11
CA THR A 179 -9.13 14.28 -6.59
C THR A 179 -9.64 15.23 -7.68
N ASP A 180 -9.63 14.80 -8.93
CA ASP A 180 -10.09 15.60 -10.06
C ASP A 180 -11.49 16.19 -9.83
N GLY A 181 -11.60 17.51 -9.92
CA GLY A 181 -12.82 18.26 -9.66
C GLY A 181 -13.18 18.47 -8.19
N GLN A 182 -12.31 18.07 -7.24
CA GLN A 182 -12.54 18.26 -5.82
C GLN A 182 -11.79 19.48 -5.27
N GLU A 183 -12.35 20.09 -4.24
CA GLU A 183 -11.67 21.14 -3.47
C GLU A 183 -10.68 20.52 -2.50
N LEU A 184 -9.46 21.03 -2.50
CA LEU A 184 -8.35 20.52 -1.70
C LEU A 184 -8.00 21.48 -0.58
N VAL A 185 -7.55 20.92 0.54
CA VAL A 185 -7.01 21.65 1.69
C VAL A 185 -5.54 21.26 1.87
N GLU A 186 -4.70 22.25 2.06
CA GLU A 186 -3.27 22.04 2.34
C GLU A 186 -2.95 22.39 3.79
N SER A 187 -2.14 21.58 4.43
CA SER A 187 -1.60 21.83 5.75
C SER A 187 -0.10 21.52 5.79
N ARG A 188 0.66 22.33 6.51
CA ARG A 188 2.08 22.10 6.76
C ARG A 188 2.26 21.57 8.18
N HIS A 189 3.07 20.54 8.30
CA HIS A 189 3.43 19.92 9.56
C HIS A 189 4.91 20.14 9.83
N GLU A 190 5.21 20.81 10.94
CA GLU A 190 6.57 20.98 11.43
C GLU A 190 6.88 19.88 12.43
N GLN A 191 7.90 19.09 12.13
CA GLN A 191 8.34 18.01 13.01
C GLN A 191 9.60 18.44 13.77
N ALA A 192 9.61 18.14 15.06
CA ALA A 192 10.72 18.52 15.95
C ALA A 192 12.04 17.75 15.66
N LEU A 193 12.03 16.71 14.83
CA LEU A 193 13.17 15.79 14.74
C LEU A 193 13.85 15.73 13.38
N ASP A 194 13.19 15.79 12.22
CA ASP A 194 13.89 15.51 10.96
C ASP A 194 13.49 16.35 9.75
N SER A 195 12.24 16.46 9.43
CA SER A 195 11.80 17.19 8.23
C SER A 195 10.36 17.64 8.34
N ASP A 196 10.12 18.83 7.83
CA ASP A 196 8.76 19.30 7.61
C ASP A 196 8.11 18.50 6.48
N PHE A 197 6.82 18.30 6.56
CA PHE A 197 6.04 17.76 5.46
C PHE A 197 4.76 18.57 5.25
N THR A 198 4.27 18.53 4.03
CA THR A 198 3.00 19.11 3.64
C THR A 198 2.00 18.01 3.35
N THR A 199 0.77 18.20 3.79
CA THR A 199 -0.33 17.32 3.44
C THR A 199 -1.33 18.10 2.60
N THR A 200 -1.71 17.54 1.45
CA THR A 200 -2.83 18.00 0.63
C THR A 200 -3.90 16.94 0.65
N GLU A 201 -5.13 17.31 0.98
CA GLU A 201 -6.22 16.35 1.11
C GLU A 201 -7.57 16.90 0.62
N THR A 202 -8.50 15.99 0.31
CA THR A 202 -9.90 16.35 0.06
C THR A 202 -10.58 16.79 1.36
N LYS A 203 -11.61 17.64 1.29
CA LYS A 203 -12.33 18.14 2.48
C LYS A 203 -12.89 17.05 3.39
N ASP A 204 -13.28 15.91 2.82
CA ASP A 204 -13.77 14.75 3.57
C ASP A 204 -12.64 13.86 4.11
N GLY A 205 -11.38 14.20 3.82
CA GLY A 205 -10.21 13.44 4.22
C GLY A 205 -10.05 12.06 3.55
N LYS A 206 -10.85 11.76 2.54
CA LYS A 206 -10.83 10.45 1.88
C LYS A 206 -9.55 10.21 1.10
N TYR A 207 -9.02 11.24 0.45
CA TYR A 207 -7.79 11.17 -0.34
C TYR A 207 -6.78 12.18 0.18
N LYS A 208 -5.55 11.71 0.38
CA LYS A 208 -4.49 12.48 0.99
C LYS A 208 -3.14 12.19 0.34
N ILE A 209 -2.29 13.21 0.19
CA ILE A 209 -0.87 13.07 -0.16
C ILE A 209 -0.01 13.90 0.81
N SER A 210 1.07 13.30 1.30
CA SER A 210 2.05 13.94 2.20
C SER A 210 3.46 13.68 1.72
#